data_c759ff980e11f53fceb593fb5ff3342b
#
_entry.id   c759ff980e11f53fceb593fb5ff3342b
#
_cell.length_a   1.000
_cell.length_b   1.000
_cell.length_c   1.000
_cell.angle_alpha   90.00
_cell.angle_beta   90.00
_cell.angle_gamma   90.00
#
_symmetry.space_group_name_H-M   'P 1'
#
loop_
_entity.id
_entity.type
_entity.pdbx_description
1 polymer ?
#
loop_
_entity_poly.entity_id
_entity_poly.type
_entity_poly.pdbx_seq_one_letter_code
_entity_poly.pdbx_strand_id
1 'polypeptide(L)'
;MNKKKALVIAAVAAITALAVWLLSGDKKEEKITFDTAAVAPANIMNSITATGTIEPVTSVTVGTQVSGIVSKLFVDYNSVVKKGQVIAELDKTNLMSQLNTAKTQLATAQSQLNYQTANYNRYKTLFEKGLVAADDFDNAKLSYTQAKEQVVSAKEEVQRAQTNLGYATITSPIDGVVLSKSVEEGQTVAASFSTPELFTIAQDLTNMQVVADVDEADIGDVKEGERVSFTVDAYPDDTFEGEVKQVRQEATTTNNVVTYEVVISAPNADLKLKPGLTANVTIYTAERKGVLSVPSKALRFTPQKETVGKMKIVDVANAKNKVWTIEGNSIVAHKVNIGMTDGTNTQIVGGIAEGTKVVTGLNVTGGEEDMPMEAQGEKSPFAPGPPGKNKRK
;
A
#
# COMPACT_ATOMS: atom_id res chain seq x y z
N MET A 1 59.03 -59.14 -59.36
CA MET A 1 58.49 -58.07 -58.51
C MET A 1 58.30 -58.63 -57.17
N ASN A 2 59.07 -58.18 -56.20
CA ASN A 2 59.24 -58.78 -54.85
C ASN A 2 57.94 -58.78 -54.05
N LYS A 3 57.46 -59.97 -53.60
CA LYS A 3 56.27 -60.17 -52.77
C LYS A 3 56.19 -59.22 -51.53
N LYS A 4 57.34 -58.73 -51.05
CA LYS A 4 57.42 -57.75 -49.93
C LYS A 4 56.99 -56.34 -50.34
N LYS A 5 57.18 -55.90 -51.63
CA LYS A 5 56.72 -54.57 -52.08
C LYS A 5 55.21 -54.52 -52.35
N ALA A 6 54.61 -55.69 -52.74
CA ALA A 6 53.15 -55.77 -52.95
C ALA A 6 52.42 -55.73 -51.60
N LEU A 7 52.99 -56.32 -50.53
CA LEU A 7 52.43 -56.28 -49.21
C LEU A 7 52.45 -54.89 -48.52
N VAL A 8 53.49 -54.12 -48.86
CA VAL A 8 53.62 -52.72 -48.36
C VAL A 8 52.61 -51.79 -49.02
N ILE A 9 52.40 -51.99 -50.34
CA ILE A 9 51.43 -51.21 -51.14
C ILE A 9 49.98 -51.51 -50.65
N ALA A 10 49.69 -52.81 -50.40
CA ALA A 10 48.40 -53.19 -49.85
C ALA A 10 48.14 -52.64 -48.41
N ALA A 11 49.14 -52.60 -47.58
CA ALA A 11 49.05 -52.06 -46.25
C ALA A 11 48.82 -50.51 -46.27
N VAL A 12 49.51 -49.81 -47.17
CA VAL A 12 49.31 -48.34 -47.31
C VAL A 12 47.92 -48.06 -47.91
N ALA A 13 47.42 -48.82 -48.86
CA ALA A 13 46.06 -48.69 -49.40
C ALA A 13 44.98 -49.00 -48.37
N ALA A 14 45.19 -49.93 -47.43
CA ALA A 14 44.30 -50.25 -46.37
C ALA A 14 44.28 -49.13 -45.31
N ILE A 15 45.45 -48.55 -45.01
CA ILE A 15 45.54 -47.40 -44.02
C ILE A 15 44.91 -46.14 -44.61
N THR A 16 45.08 -45.87 -45.90
CA THR A 16 44.44 -44.74 -46.59
C THR A 16 42.93 -44.92 -46.69
N ALA A 17 42.44 -46.12 -46.98
CA ALA A 17 41.00 -46.41 -46.97
C ALA A 17 40.39 -46.31 -45.55
N LEU A 18 41.12 -46.75 -44.52
CA LEU A 18 40.70 -46.60 -43.11
C LEU A 18 40.72 -45.14 -42.67
N ALA A 19 41.73 -44.36 -43.11
CA ALA A 19 41.79 -42.92 -42.84
C ALA A 19 40.68 -42.14 -43.53
N VAL A 20 40.34 -42.46 -44.78
CA VAL A 20 39.21 -41.88 -45.50
C VAL A 20 37.87 -42.28 -44.88
N TRP A 21 37.73 -43.52 -44.39
CA TRP A 21 36.53 -43.97 -43.67
C TRP A 21 36.39 -43.30 -42.29
N LEU A 22 37.49 -43.10 -41.54
CA LEU A 22 37.51 -42.34 -40.27
C LEU A 22 37.28 -40.83 -40.45
N LEU A 23 37.69 -40.27 -41.59
CA LEU A 23 37.44 -38.86 -41.94
C LEU A 23 36.07 -38.62 -42.59
N SER A 24 35.39 -39.68 -43.04
CA SER A 24 33.98 -39.65 -43.52
C SER A 24 32.99 -39.83 -42.36
N GLY A 25 33.38 -39.39 -41.14
CA GLY A 25 32.47 -39.39 -40.01
C GLY A 25 31.17 -38.75 -40.39
N ASP A 26 30.08 -39.48 -40.22
CA ASP A 26 28.69 -39.02 -40.39
C ASP A 26 28.54 -37.65 -39.80
N LYS A 27 28.35 -36.63 -40.63
CA LYS A 27 27.77 -35.38 -40.20
C LYS A 27 26.37 -35.70 -39.72
N LYS A 28 26.23 -35.94 -38.39
CA LYS A 28 24.91 -35.96 -37.76
C LYS A 28 24.16 -34.71 -38.22
N GLU A 29 23.13 -34.92 -39.03
CA GLU A 29 22.21 -33.82 -39.40
C GLU A 29 21.63 -33.30 -38.07
N GLU A 30 21.97 -32.09 -37.73
CA GLU A 30 21.36 -31.37 -36.62
C GLU A 30 19.86 -31.32 -36.89
N LYS A 31 19.07 -32.04 -36.10
CA LYS A 31 17.61 -31.96 -36.16
C LYS A 31 17.18 -30.69 -35.50
N ILE A 32 16.91 -29.67 -36.29
CA ILE A 32 16.31 -28.42 -35.85
C ILE A 32 14.82 -28.69 -35.65
N THR A 33 14.36 -28.54 -34.43
CA THR A 33 12.93 -28.57 -34.06
C THR A 33 12.47 -27.19 -33.67
N PHE A 34 11.27 -26.80 -34.11
CA PHE A 34 10.69 -25.50 -33.80
C PHE A 34 9.67 -25.65 -32.68
N ASP A 35 9.80 -24.85 -31.65
CA ASP A 35 8.73 -24.71 -30.70
C ASP A 35 7.64 -23.85 -31.30
N THR A 36 6.41 -24.35 -31.28
CA THR A 36 5.27 -23.64 -31.85
C THR A 36 4.16 -23.50 -30.79
N ALA A 37 3.46 -22.38 -30.80
CA ALA A 37 2.24 -22.16 -30.03
C ALA A 37 1.09 -21.83 -30.96
N ALA A 38 -0.11 -22.30 -30.63
CA ALA A 38 -1.30 -21.94 -31.41
C ALA A 38 -1.79 -20.55 -30.98
N VAL A 39 -2.25 -19.77 -31.96
CA VAL A 39 -3.03 -18.55 -31.69
C VAL A 39 -4.35 -18.97 -31.09
N ALA A 40 -4.60 -18.60 -29.82
CA ALA A 40 -5.79 -19.00 -29.08
C ALA A 40 -6.37 -17.82 -28.29
N PRO A 41 -7.66 -17.86 -27.98
CA PRO A 41 -8.26 -16.90 -27.06
C PRO A 41 -7.63 -17.03 -25.68
N ALA A 42 -7.19 -15.92 -25.11
CA ALA A 42 -6.70 -15.85 -23.73
C ALA A 42 -7.19 -14.58 -23.05
N ASN A 43 -7.15 -14.60 -21.73
CA ASN A 43 -7.37 -13.41 -20.95
C ASN A 43 -6.01 -12.70 -20.76
N ILE A 44 -5.93 -11.45 -21.17
CA ILE A 44 -4.76 -10.61 -21.01
C ILE A 44 -5.10 -9.53 -19.99
N MET A 45 -4.30 -9.42 -18.95
CA MET A 45 -4.53 -8.46 -17.89
C MET A 45 -3.22 -7.79 -17.48
N ASN A 46 -3.24 -6.48 -17.33
CA ASN A 46 -2.16 -5.74 -16.71
C ASN A 46 -2.51 -5.54 -15.24
N SER A 47 -1.56 -5.78 -14.38
CA SER A 47 -1.73 -5.59 -12.94
C SER A 47 -0.51 -4.91 -12.34
N ILE A 48 -0.77 -4.12 -11.32
CA ILE A 48 0.22 -3.46 -10.49
C ILE A 48 0.17 -4.13 -9.13
N THR A 49 1.33 -4.41 -8.55
CA THR A 49 1.43 -4.98 -7.21
C THR A 49 1.89 -3.90 -6.24
N ALA A 50 1.25 -3.84 -5.07
CA ALA A 50 1.57 -2.90 -4.02
C ALA A 50 1.42 -3.57 -2.65
N THR A 51 2.02 -3.01 -1.63
CA THR A 51 1.78 -3.40 -0.24
C THR A 51 0.93 -2.36 0.44
N GLY A 52 0.11 -2.76 1.39
CA GLY A 52 -0.76 -1.85 2.12
C GLY A 52 -1.07 -2.33 3.52
N THR A 53 -1.80 -1.51 4.26
CA THR A 53 -2.25 -1.82 5.61
C THR A 53 -3.77 -1.87 5.65
N ILE A 54 -4.31 -2.86 6.38
CA ILE A 54 -5.75 -2.97 6.64
C ILE A 54 -6.13 -1.97 7.73
N GLU A 55 -7.11 -1.12 7.45
CA GLU A 55 -7.63 -0.13 8.39
C GLU A 55 -9.15 -0.11 8.40
N PRO A 56 -9.79 0.29 9.51
CA PRO A 56 -11.22 0.60 9.51
C PRO A 56 -11.49 1.81 8.61
N VAL A 57 -12.62 1.83 7.93
CA VAL A 57 -13.04 3.00 7.12
C VAL A 57 -13.16 4.26 7.98
N THR A 58 -13.63 4.11 9.21
CA THR A 58 -13.72 5.22 10.17
C THR A 58 -13.16 4.78 11.51
N SER A 59 -12.13 5.49 11.97
CA SER A 59 -11.59 5.38 13.33
C SER A 59 -11.42 6.76 13.93
N VAL A 60 -11.61 6.86 15.25
CA VAL A 60 -11.45 8.10 15.99
C VAL A 60 -10.56 7.86 17.20
N THR A 61 -9.52 8.68 17.32
CA THR A 61 -8.68 8.73 18.50
C THR A 61 -9.31 9.64 19.54
N VAL A 62 -9.58 9.12 20.71
CA VAL A 62 -10.16 9.84 21.84
C VAL A 62 -9.05 10.21 22.82
N GLY A 63 -8.93 11.51 23.10
CA GLY A 63 -7.98 12.04 24.06
C GLY A 63 -8.65 12.87 25.16
N THR A 64 -7.85 13.55 25.99
CA THR A 64 -8.34 14.48 27.03
C THR A 64 -7.86 15.90 26.77
N GLN A 65 -8.70 16.88 27.12
CA GLN A 65 -8.38 18.31 27.07
C GLN A 65 -7.93 18.88 28.40
N VAL A 66 -8.01 18.08 29.48
CA VAL A 66 -7.58 18.47 30.82
C VAL A 66 -6.58 17.47 31.38
N SER A 67 -5.61 17.97 32.12
CA SER A 67 -4.64 17.15 32.84
C SER A 67 -5.22 16.60 34.14
N GLY A 68 -4.88 15.37 34.48
CA GLY A 68 -5.34 14.73 35.70
C GLY A 68 -4.85 13.30 35.83
N ILE A 69 -5.24 12.63 36.90
CA ILE A 69 -5.00 11.23 37.14
C ILE A 69 -6.23 10.46 36.63
N VAL A 70 -6.02 9.37 35.90
CA VAL A 70 -7.12 8.47 35.49
C VAL A 70 -7.66 7.78 36.72
N SER A 71 -8.87 8.17 37.12
CA SER A 71 -9.52 7.63 38.31
C SER A 71 -10.16 6.28 38.08
N LYS A 72 -10.80 6.11 36.89
CA LYS A 72 -11.50 4.88 36.53
C LYS A 72 -11.60 4.69 35.04
N LEU A 73 -11.48 3.43 34.59
CA LEU A 73 -11.73 2.98 33.24
C LEU A 73 -13.00 2.13 33.22
N PHE A 74 -13.90 2.36 32.27
CA PHE A 74 -15.17 1.66 32.14
C PHE A 74 -15.18 0.67 30.95
N VAL A 75 -14.14 0.72 30.12
CA VAL A 75 -13.99 -0.11 28.93
C VAL A 75 -12.58 -0.66 28.83
N ASP A 76 -12.45 -1.77 28.13
CA ASP A 76 -11.17 -2.40 27.84
C ASP A 76 -11.07 -2.69 26.32
N TYR A 77 -9.96 -3.29 25.87
CA TYR A 77 -9.80 -3.73 24.47
C TYR A 77 -11.02 -4.52 24.01
N ASN A 78 -11.41 -4.34 22.75
CA ASN A 78 -12.54 -5.00 22.10
C ASN A 78 -13.93 -4.73 22.71
N SER A 79 -14.03 -3.78 23.65
CA SER A 79 -15.32 -3.38 24.24
C SER A 79 -16.16 -2.65 23.19
N VAL A 80 -17.43 -3.03 23.07
CA VAL A 80 -18.41 -2.31 22.24
C VAL A 80 -18.91 -1.09 23.01
N VAL A 81 -18.84 0.08 22.40
CA VAL A 81 -19.23 1.36 22.97
C VAL A 81 -20.27 2.08 22.11
N LYS A 82 -21.10 2.89 22.77
CA LYS A 82 -22.06 3.76 22.10
C LYS A 82 -21.64 5.21 22.19
N LYS A 83 -22.02 6.00 21.21
CA LYS A 83 -21.81 7.45 21.21
C LYS A 83 -22.36 8.08 22.49
N GLY A 84 -21.52 8.87 23.19
CA GLY A 84 -21.83 9.50 24.46
C GLY A 84 -21.65 8.59 25.69
N GLN A 85 -21.34 7.31 25.50
CA GLN A 85 -21.02 6.42 26.62
C GLN A 85 -19.72 6.84 27.30
N VAL A 86 -19.73 6.89 28.64
CA VAL A 86 -18.55 7.18 29.45
C VAL A 86 -17.57 5.98 29.30
N ILE A 87 -16.33 6.28 28.92
CA ILE A 87 -15.27 5.27 28.71
C ILE A 87 -14.14 5.40 29.75
N ALA A 88 -13.90 6.65 30.24
CA ALA A 88 -12.94 6.90 31.32
C ALA A 88 -13.34 8.11 32.14
N GLU A 89 -12.81 8.21 33.34
CA GLU A 89 -13.01 9.33 34.26
C GLU A 89 -11.69 9.73 34.90
N LEU A 90 -11.38 11.03 34.82
CA LEU A 90 -10.25 11.61 35.53
C LEU A 90 -10.65 12.02 36.93
N ASP A 91 -9.67 12.12 37.82
CA ASP A 91 -9.89 12.69 39.16
C ASP A 91 -10.41 14.13 39.06
N LYS A 92 -11.63 14.34 39.60
CA LYS A 92 -12.38 15.59 39.56
C LYS A 92 -12.11 16.50 40.75
N THR A 93 -11.36 16.03 41.77
CA THR A 93 -11.21 16.72 43.05
C THR A 93 -10.73 18.17 42.87
N ASN A 94 -9.69 18.36 42.09
CA ASN A 94 -9.12 19.69 41.84
C ASN A 94 -10.06 20.57 40.99
N LEU A 95 -10.68 20.00 39.93
CA LEU A 95 -11.61 20.70 39.03
C LEU A 95 -12.91 21.10 39.78
N MET A 96 -13.41 20.25 40.68
CA MET A 96 -14.54 20.59 41.55
C MET A 96 -14.20 21.72 42.49
N SER A 97 -12.98 21.73 43.05
CA SER A 97 -12.49 22.81 43.94
C SER A 97 -12.44 24.14 43.16
N GLN A 98 -11.92 24.15 41.95
CA GLN A 98 -11.88 25.32 41.06
C GLN A 98 -13.30 25.84 40.74
N LEU A 99 -14.23 24.92 40.40
CA LEU A 99 -15.63 25.29 40.15
C LEU A 99 -16.29 25.92 41.40
N ASN A 100 -16.04 25.37 42.61
CA ASN A 100 -16.57 25.91 43.86
C ASN A 100 -16.00 27.30 44.13
N THR A 101 -14.71 27.53 43.89
CA THR A 101 -14.07 28.84 44.02
C THR A 101 -14.71 29.85 43.05
N ALA A 102 -14.90 29.51 41.79
CA ALA A 102 -15.55 30.38 40.81
C ALA A 102 -17.01 30.70 41.19
N LYS A 103 -17.76 29.72 41.72
CA LYS A 103 -19.14 29.95 42.22
C LYS A 103 -19.15 30.91 43.41
N THR A 104 -18.19 30.82 44.31
CA THR A 104 -18.07 31.75 45.46
C THR A 104 -17.76 33.16 44.97
N GLN A 105 -16.88 33.33 44.00
CA GLN A 105 -16.56 34.61 43.38
C GLN A 105 -17.80 35.23 42.70
N LEU A 106 -18.59 34.42 41.97
CA LEU A 106 -19.85 34.87 41.38
C LEU A 106 -20.85 35.34 42.46
N ALA A 107 -21.00 34.60 43.57
CA ALA A 107 -21.88 34.99 44.67
C ALA A 107 -21.44 36.31 45.31
N THR A 108 -20.13 36.53 45.48
CA THR A 108 -19.57 37.80 45.95
C THR A 108 -19.86 38.95 44.98
N ALA A 109 -19.62 38.77 43.70
CA ALA A 109 -19.91 39.76 42.67
C ALA A 109 -21.40 40.10 42.60
N GLN A 110 -22.29 39.11 42.73
CA GLN A 110 -23.74 39.29 42.76
C GLN A 110 -24.19 40.10 44.00
N SER A 111 -23.58 39.84 45.15
CA SER A 111 -23.84 40.60 46.37
C SER A 111 -23.44 42.07 46.21
N GLN A 112 -22.27 42.33 45.59
CA GLN A 112 -21.80 43.68 45.28
C GLN A 112 -22.73 44.41 44.30
N LEU A 113 -23.19 43.69 43.25
CA LEU A 113 -24.15 44.25 42.26
C LEU A 113 -25.47 44.61 42.96
N ASN A 114 -25.99 43.78 43.88
CA ASN A 114 -27.22 44.06 44.62
C ASN A 114 -27.06 45.33 45.43
N TYR A 115 -25.93 45.52 46.12
CA TYR A 115 -25.64 46.73 46.86
C TYR A 115 -25.57 47.97 45.95
N GLN A 116 -24.81 47.89 44.84
CA GLN A 116 -24.67 49.01 43.93
C GLN A 116 -25.98 49.33 43.18
N THR A 117 -26.82 48.35 42.91
CA THR A 117 -28.14 48.53 42.36
C THR A 117 -29.04 49.35 43.28
N ALA A 118 -29.06 49.02 44.60
CA ALA A 118 -29.81 49.76 45.61
C ALA A 118 -29.27 51.19 45.75
N ASN A 119 -27.94 51.36 45.70
CA ASN A 119 -27.28 52.66 45.78
C ASN A 119 -27.61 53.51 44.52
N TYR A 120 -27.47 53.02 43.34
CA TYR A 120 -27.82 53.66 42.08
C TYR A 120 -29.29 54.11 42.08
N ASN A 121 -30.22 53.26 42.46
CA ASN A 121 -31.64 53.58 42.51
C ASN A 121 -31.94 54.68 43.50
N ARG A 122 -31.24 54.75 44.59
CA ARG A 122 -31.34 55.80 45.59
C ARG A 122 -30.86 57.16 45.08
N TYR A 123 -29.65 57.19 44.45
CA TYR A 123 -29.09 58.39 43.87
C TYR A 123 -29.91 58.87 42.67
N LYS A 124 -30.45 57.97 41.88
CA LYS A 124 -31.38 58.29 40.79
C LYS A 124 -32.61 59.05 41.28
N THR A 125 -33.26 58.57 42.38
CA THR A 125 -34.42 59.21 42.96
C THR A 125 -34.07 60.58 43.57
N LEU A 126 -32.92 60.74 44.17
CA LEU A 126 -32.46 62.00 44.77
C LEU A 126 -32.09 63.01 43.63
N PHE A 127 -31.47 62.60 42.60
CA PHE A 127 -31.13 63.44 41.45
C PHE A 127 -32.36 63.93 40.72
N GLU A 128 -33.38 63.12 40.53
CA GLU A 128 -34.68 63.47 39.90
C GLU A 128 -35.41 64.55 40.79
N LYS A 129 -35.11 64.62 42.10
CA LYS A 129 -35.65 65.64 43.05
C LYS A 129 -34.73 66.84 43.21
N GLY A 130 -33.57 66.89 42.49
CA GLY A 130 -32.63 68.01 42.62
C GLY A 130 -31.85 68.04 43.95
N LEU A 131 -31.73 66.89 44.69
CA LEU A 131 -31.16 66.82 46.04
C LEU A 131 -29.69 66.37 46.04
N VAL A 132 -29.11 66.02 44.91
CA VAL A 132 -27.68 65.63 44.76
C VAL A 132 -27.09 66.24 43.53
N ALA A 133 -25.75 66.34 43.44
CA ALA A 133 -25.02 66.80 42.30
C ALA A 133 -25.03 65.75 41.14
N ALA A 134 -24.89 66.22 39.90
CA ALA A 134 -24.82 65.34 38.73
C ALA A 134 -23.62 64.38 38.82
N ASP A 135 -22.49 64.81 39.35
CA ASP A 135 -21.28 64.02 39.55
C ASP A 135 -21.52 62.84 40.51
N ASP A 136 -22.26 63.07 41.62
CA ASP A 136 -22.59 61.98 42.53
C ASP A 136 -23.48 60.92 41.92
N PHE A 137 -24.45 61.33 41.06
CA PHE A 137 -25.29 60.38 40.33
C PHE A 137 -24.51 59.61 39.31
N ASP A 138 -23.63 60.27 38.51
CA ASP A 138 -22.80 59.64 37.50
C ASP A 138 -21.82 58.64 38.15
N ASN A 139 -21.23 58.94 39.29
CA ASN A 139 -20.39 58.03 40.09
C ASN A 139 -21.17 56.78 40.57
N ALA A 140 -22.41 56.95 41.02
CA ALA A 140 -23.26 55.84 41.41
C ALA A 140 -23.63 54.95 40.21
N LYS A 141 -23.91 55.57 39.07
CA LYS A 141 -24.17 54.86 37.77
C LYS A 141 -22.95 54.10 37.28
N LEU A 142 -21.77 54.71 37.35
CA LEU A 142 -20.52 54.06 36.99
C LEU A 142 -20.26 52.82 37.85
N SER A 143 -20.39 52.96 39.20
CA SER A 143 -20.21 51.88 40.15
C SER A 143 -21.19 50.74 39.96
N TYR A 144 -22.46 51.02 39.61
CA TYR A 144 -23.45 50.03 39.26
C TYR A 144 -23.03 49.28 37.96
N THR A 145 -22.61 50.03 36.92
CA THR A 145 -22.19 49.45 35.65
C THR A 145 -20.98 48.52 35.87
N GLN A 146 -19.95 48.96 36.62
CA GLN A 146 -18.78 48.17 36.94
C GLN A 146 -19.13 46.87 37.69
N ALA A 147 -20.05 46.98 38.70
CA ALA A 147 -20.51 45.81 39.44
C ALA A 147 -21.27 44.80 38.56
N LYS A 148 -22.05 45.32 37.58
CA LYS A 148 -22.74 44.49 36.61
C LYS A 148 -21.77 43.75 35.69
N GLU A 149 -20.76 44.41 35.16
CA GLU A 149 -19.72 43.77 34.33
C GLU A 149 -18.90 42.75 35.13
N GLN A 150 -18.64 43.00 36.43
CA GLN A 150 -17.97 42.05 37.31
C GLN A 150 -18.77 40.75 37.49
N VAL A 151 -20.11 40.82 37.55
CA VAL A 151 -20.99 39.63 37.59
C VAL A 151 -20.89 38.84 36.29
N VAL A 152 -20.87 39.53 35.10
CA VAL A 152 -20.72 38.89 33.81
C VAL A 152 -19.38 38.12 33.75
N SER A 153 -18.28 38.77 34.13
CA SER A 153 -16.95 38.16 34.17
C SER A 153 -16.90 36.94 35.09
N ALA A 154 -17.45 37.04 36.29
CA ALA A 154 -17.51 35.94 37.25
C ALA A 154 -18.39 34.78 36.77
N LYS A 155 -19.46 35.05 36.02
CA LYS A 155 -20.31 34.04 35.39
C LYS A 155 -19.56 33.26 34.33
N GLU A 156 -18.78 33.95 33.47
CA GLU A 156 -17.95 33.33 32.46
C GLU A 156 -16.88 32.41 33.09
N GLU A 157 -16.30 32.80 34.23
CA GLU A 157 -15.35 31.97 34.97
C GLU A 157 -16.00 30.67 35.50
N VAL A 158 -17.23 30.75 36.05
CA VAL A 158 -18.02 29.57 36.44
C VAL A 158 -18.26 28.66 35.24
N GLN A 159 -18.64 29.21 34.07
CA GLN A 159 -18.89 28.45 32.87
C GLN A 159 -17.62 27.73 32.42
N ARG A 160 -16.48 28.42 32.43
CA ARG A 160 -15.17 27.83 32.10
C ARG A 160 -14.81 26.65 33.01
N ALA A 161 -14.92 26.87 34.31
CA ALA A 161 -14.64 25.83 35.30
C ALA A 161 -15.59 24.62 35.17
N GLN A 162 -16.85 24.86 34.80
CA GLN A 162 -17.84 23.83 34.56
C GLN A 162 -17.52 23.02 33.30
N THR A 163 -17.08 23.68 32.24
CA THR A 163 -16.63 23.03 30.97
C THR A 163 -15.41 22.15 31.21
N ASN A 164 -14.41 22.66 31.96
CA ASN A 164 -13.22 21.90 32.34
C ASN A 164 -13.57 20.66 33.17
N LEU A 165 -14.51 20.79 34.12
CA LEU A 165 -15.03 19.66 34.88
C LEU A 165 -15.72 18.61 33.95
N GLY A 166 -16.43 19.07 32.94
CA GLY A 166 -17.04 18.21 31.93
C GLY A 166 -16.00 17.37 31.16
N TYR A 167 -14.88 17.97 30.81
CA TYR A 167 -13.78 17.29 30.11
C TYR A 167 -13.07 16.21 30.94
N ALA A 168 -13.26 16.20 32.27
CA ALA A 168 -12.78 15.11 33.11
C ALA A 168 -13.58 13.81 32.97
N THR A 169 -14.73 13.85 32.30
CA THR A 169 -15.52 12.67 31.95
C THR A 169 -15.37 12.42 30.47
N ILE A 170 -14.63 11.38 30.12
CA ILE A 170 -14.28 11.06 28.74
C ILE A 170 -15.35 10.14 28.16
N THR A 171 -15.93 10.52 27.04
CA THR A 171 -17.01 9.78 26.38
C THR A 171 -16.63 9.39 24.97
N SER A 172 -17.19 8.30 24.45
CA SER A 172 -17.02 7.91 23.05
C SER A 172 -17.74 8.90 22.13
N PRO A 173 -17.07 9.44 21.08
CA PRO A 173 -17.68 10.32 20.09
C PRO A 173 -18.53 9.59 19.05
N ILE A 174 -18.33 8.28 18.90
CA ILE A 174 -18.99 7.40 17.91
C ILE A 174 -19.46 6.10 18.54
N ASP A 175 -20.37 5.42 17.87
CA ASP A 175 -20.66 4.00 18.14
C ASP A 175 -19.51 3.17 17.56
N GLY A 176 -19.08 2.09 18.23
CA GLY A 176 -18.01 1.27 17.69
C GLY A 176 -17.35 0.32 18.68
N VAL A 177 -16.14 -0.10 18.35
CA VAL A 177 -15.33 -1.03 19.12
C VAL A 177 -14.00 -0.38 19.49
N VAL A 178 -13.58 -0.51 20.74
CA VAL A 178 -12.28 -0.04 21.23
C VAL A 178 -11.17 -0.90 20.65
N LEU A 179 -10.32 -0.32 19.79
CA LEU A 179 -9.17 -0.99 19.20
C LEU A 179 -7.95 -0.96 20.12
N SER A 180 -7.67 0.21 20.68
CA SER A 180 -6.52 0.41 21.57
C SER A 180 -6.90 1.18 22.83
N LYS A 181 -6.21 0.86 23.91
CA LYS A 181 -6.25 1.55 25.20
C LYS A 181 -4.82 1.92 25.56
N SER A 182 -4.49 3.20 25.55
CA SER A 182 -3.14 3.72 25.80
C SER A 182 -2.95 4.27 27.20
N VAL A 183 -3.90 4.01 28.12
CA VAL A 183 -3.87 4.49 29.51
C VAL A 183 -4.32 3.43 30.49
N GLU A 184 -3.84 3.56 31.75
CA GLU A 184 -4.19 2.69 32.85
C GLU A 184 -4.78 3.50 34.04
N GLU A 185 -5.53 2.83 34.92
CA GLU A 185 -6.03 3.44 36.16
C GLU A 185 -4.84 3.87 37.04
N GLY A 186 -4.91 5.08 37.61
CA GLY A 186 -3.83 5.67 38.37
C GLY A 186 -2.76 6.39 37.55
N GLN A 187 -2.78 6.28 36.21
CA GLN A 187 -1.84 6.98 35.34
C GLN A 187 -2.15 8.49 35.31
N THR A 188 -1.11 9.32 35.36
CA THR A 188 -1.22 10.77 35.16
C THR A 188 -1.14 11.11 33.68
N VAL A 189 -2.12 11.84 33.17
CA VAL A 189 -2.18 12.38 31.80
C VAL A 189 -2.01 13.89 31.82
N ALA A 190 -1.22 14.43 30.93
CA ALA A 190 -0.92 15.85 30.79
C ALA A 190 -1.31 16.36 29.41
N ALA A 191 -2.27 17.28 29.35
CA ALA A 191 -2.81 17.89 28.14
C ALA A 191 -2.18 19.28 27.87
N SER A 192 -0.83 19.41 28.01
CA SER A 192 -0.19 20.74 28.01
C SER A 192 0.31 21.15 26.61
N PHE A 193 0.87 20.23 25.80
CA PHE A 193 1.48 20.52 24.49
C PHE A 193 0.87 19.69 23.37
N SER A 194 0.39 18.50 23.67
CA SER A 194 -0.34 17.64 22.72
C SER A 194 -1.47 16.96 23.46
N THR A 195 -2.56 16.68 22.77
CA THR A 195 -3.65 15.87 23.33
C THR A 195 -3.17 14.43 23.44
N PRO A 196 -3.02 13.87 24.66
CA PRO A 196 -2.63 12.48 24.81
C PRO A 196 -3.74 11.57 24.29
N GLU A 197 -3.36 10.58 23.50
CA GLU A 197 -4.27 9.55 23.00
C GLU A 197 -4.58 8.58 24.14
N LEU A 198 -5.86 8.39 24.43
CA LEU A 198 -6.33 7.49 25.48
C LEU A 198 -6.91 6.20 24.89
N PHE A 199 -7.73 6.34 23.86
CA PHE A 199 -8.39 5.24 23.16
C PHE A 199 -8.43 5.48 21.65
N THR A 200 -8.40 4.40 20.88
CA THR A 200 -8.79 4.42 19.46
C THR A 200 -10.04 3.58 19.30
N ILE A 201 -11.07 4.15 18.68
CA ILE A 201 -12.38 3.50 18.51
C ILE A 201 -12.65 3.40 17.00
N ALA A 202 -12.92 2.19 16.50
CA ALA A 202 -13.39 1.95 15.14
C ALA A 202 -14.90 1.89 15.13
N GLN A 203 -15.51 2.51 14.12
CA GLN A 203 -16.96 2.53 13.98
C GLN A 203 -17.52 1.16 13.60
N ASP A 204 -16.91 0.51 12.62
CA ASP A 204 -17.36 -0.77 12.09
C ASP A 204 -16.15 -1.59 11.61
N LEU A 205 -16.09 -2.85 12.05
CA LEU A 205 -15.04 -3.79 11.62
C LEU A 205 -15.49 -4.71 10.49
N THR A 206 -16.77 -4.66 10.09
CA THR A 206 -17.28 -5.41 8.94
C THR A 206 -16.95 -4.76 7.60
N ASN A 207 -16.68 -3.45 7.63
CA ASN A 207 -16.27 -2.66 6.48
C ASN A 207 -14.88 -2.08 6.73
N MET A 208 -13.90 -2.73 6.14
CA MET A 208 -12.49 -2.32 6.22
C MET A 208 -12.05 -1.70 4.89
N GLN A 209 -10.89 -1.10 4.91
CA GLN A 209 -10.18 -0.64 3.72
C GLN A 209 -8.73 -1.09 3.77
N VAL A 210 -8.14 -1.29 2.60
CA VAL A 210 -6.69 -1.40 2.45
C VAL A 210 -6.19 -0.04 1.99
N VAL A 211 -5.24 0.54 2.69
CA VAL A 211 -4.48 1.69 2.23
C VAL A 211 -3.18 1.15 1.65
N ALA A 212 -3.10 1.11 0.32
CA ALA A 212 -1.98 0.55 -0.40
C ALA A 212 -1.04 1.64 -0.90
N ASP A 213 0.26 1.43 -0.73
CA ASP A 213 1.32 2.33 -1.19
C ASP A 213 1.75 1.92 -2.60
N VAL A 214 1.32 2.66 -3.61
CA VAL A 214 1.64 2.43 -5.02
C VAL A 214 2.79 3.35 -5.44
N ASP A 215 3.78 2.79 -6.14
CA ASP A 215 4.93 3.53 -6.64
C ASP A 215 4.53 4.64 -7.64
N GLU A 216 5.25 5.76 -7.65
CA GLU A 216 5.07 6.88 -8.58
C GLU A 216 5.10 6.44 -10.05
N ALA A 217 5.89 5.40 -10.38
CA ALA A 217 5.99 4.89 -11.75
C ALA A 217 4.70 4.23 -12.25
N ASP A 218 3.88 3.69 -11.34
CA ASP A 218 2.71 2.87 -11.66
C ASP A 218 1.38 3.60 -11.40
N ILE A 219 1.37 4.65 -10.58
CA ILE A 219 0.14 5.33 -10.16
C ILE A 219 -0.65 5.94 -11.33
N GLY A 220 0.05 6.30 -12.42
CA GLY A 220 -0.57 6.88 -13.60
C GLY A 220 -1.60 5.98 -14.30
N ASP A 221 -1.50 4.68 -14.11
CA ASP A 221 -2.39 3.67 -14.70
C ASP A 221 -3.52 3.26 -13.75
N VAL A 222 -3.48 3.65 -12.46
CA VAL A 222 -4.49 3.29 -11.45
C VAL A 222 -5.68 4.24 -11.50
N LYS A 223 -6.91 3.70 -11.54
CA LYS A 223 -8.16 4.44 -11.58
C LYS A 223 -9.17 3.94 -10.56
N GLU A 224 -10.03 4.84 -10.12
CA GLU A 224 -11.19 4.49 -9.29
C GLU A 224 -12.11 3.49 -10.04
N GLY A 225 -12.63 2.52 -9.30
CA GLY A 225 -13.50 1.46 -9.82
C GLY A 225 -12.75 0.23 -10.36
N GLU A 226 -11.43 0.22 -10.36
CA GLU A 226 -10.66 -0.95 -10.78
C GLU A 226 -10.78 -2.09 -9.77
N ARG A 227 -10.87 -3.32 -10.30
CA ARG A 227 -10.90 -4.54 -9.49
C ARG A 227 -9.55 -4.77 -8.85
N VAL A 228 -9.58 -5.17 -7.60
CA VAL A 228 -8.40 -5.48 -6.80
C VAL A 228 -8.56 -6.86 -6.18
N SER A 229 -7.50 -7.64 -6.18
CA SER A 229 -7.38 -8.80 -5.31
C SER A 229 -6.23 -8.58 -4.33
N PHE A 230 -6.41 -9.05 -3.10
CA PHE A 230 -5.34 -8.94 -2.11
C PHE A 230 -5.32 -10.17 -1.21
N THR A 231 -4.15 -10.46 -0.68
CA THR A 231 -3.93 -11.47 0.36
C THR A 231 -3.36 -10.79 1.58
N VAL A 232 -3.56 -11.35 2.75
CA VAL A 232 -2.98 -10.86 4.00
C VAL A 232 -2.01 -11.90 4.55
N ASP A 233 -0.93 -11.46 5.19
CA ASP A 233 0.11 -12.36 5.69
C ASP A 233 -0.42 -13.37 6.73
N ALA A 234 -1.50 -13.01 7.44
CA ALA A 234 -2.18 -13.89 8.39
C ALA A 234 -2.96 -15.04 7.72
N TYR A 235 -3.37 -14.88 6.45
CA TYR A 235 -4.15 -15.84 5.68
C TYR A 235 -3.64 -15.88 4.23
N PRO A 236 -2.48 -16.50 3.98
CA PRO A 236 -1.82 -16.47 2.66
C PRO A 236 -2.59 -17.26 1.58
N ASP A 237 -3.40 -18.23 1.99
CA ASP A 237 -4.21 -19.06 1.07
C ASP A 237 -5.58 -18.44 0.75
N ASP A 238 -6.01 -17.43 1.51
CA ASP A 238 -7.28 -16.74 1.30
C ASP A 238 -7.05 -15.50 0.40
N THR A 239 -7.75 -15.44 -0.72
CA THR A 239 -7.77 -14.26 -1.58
C THR A 239 -9.02 -13.45 -1.31
N PHE A 240 -8.85 -12.19 -1.01
CA PHE A 240 -9.92 -11.23 -0.80
C PHE A 240 -10.08 -10.37 -2.06
N GLU A 241 -11.31 -9.95 -2.34
CA GLU A 241 -11.61 -9.07 -3.46
C GLU A 241 -12.03 -7.69 -2.95
N GLY A 242 -11.63 -6.67 -3.68
CA GLY A 242 -11.95 -5.29 -3.43
C GLY A 242 -12.01 -4.47 -4.70
N GLU A 243 -12.23 -3.18 -4.53
CA GLU A 243 -12.31 -2.20 -5.60
C GLU A 243 -11.59 -0.92 -5.17
N VAL A 244 -10.86 -0.29 -6.06
CA VAL A 244 -10.26 1.02 -5.82
C VAL A 244 -11.37 2.05 -5.58
N LYS A 245 -11.41 2.61 -4.38
CA LYS A 245 -12.38 3.65 -4.00
C LYS A 245 -11.87 5.04 -4.25
N GLN A 246 -10.59 5.25 -4.02
CA GLN A 246 -9.97 6.56 -4.14
C GLN A 246 -8.47 6.44 -4.35
N VAL A 247 -7.93 7.29 -5.19
CA VAL A 247 -6.48 7.54 -5.32
C VAL A 247 -6.18 8.88 -4.66
N ARG A 248 -5.38 8.88 -3.59
CA ARG A 248 -4.99 10.11 -2.90
C ARG A 248 -4.01 10.93 -3.74
N GLN A 249 -4.21 12.24 -3.77
CA GLN A 249 -3.38 13.16 -4.59
C GLN A 249 -2.05 13.53 -3.92
N GLU A 250 -1.95 13.33 -2.62
CA GLU A 250 -0.75 13.64 -1.85
C GLU A 250 0.21 12.46 -1.89
N ALA A 251 1.45 12.72 -2.31
CA ALA A 251 2.51 11.73 -2.30
C ALA A 251 3.17 11.65 -0.92
N THR A 252 3.47 10.46 -0.50
CA THR A 252 4.27 10.19 0.72
C THR A 252 5.69 9.80 0.30
N THR A 253 6.69 10.43 0.93
CA THR A 253 8.10 10.09 0.66
C THR A 253 8.70 9.41 1.89
N THR A 254 9.00 8.14 1.77
CA THR A 254 9.66 7.36 2.82
C THR A 254 10.96 6.78 2.29
N ASN A 255 12.08 7.05 2.97
CA ASN A 255 13.42 6.57 2.56
C ASN A 255 13.79 6.91 1.09
N ASN A 256 13.44 8.10 0.63
CA ASN A 256 13.62 8.55 -0.77
C ASN A 256 12.80 7.78 -1.82
N VAL A 257 11.82 6.99 -1.42
CA VAL A 257 10.84 6.38 -2.32
C VAL A 257 9.55 7.18 -2.25
N VAL A 258 9.04 7.60 -3.41
CA VAL A 258 7.78 8.34 -3.55
C VAL A 258 6.66 7.36 -3.85
N THR A 259 5.67 7.32 -2.98
CA THR A 259 4.47 6.47 -3.14
C THR A 259 3.20 7.30 -3.03
N TYR A 260 2.13 6.80 -3.63
CA TYR A 260 0.79 7.35 -3.52
C TYR A 260 -0.12 6.35 -2.82
N GLU A 261 -0.92 6.83 -1.89
CA GLU A 261 -1.87 6.00 -1.18
C GLU A 261 -3.12 5.75 -2.02
N VAL A 262 -3.43 4.48 -2.24
CA VAL A 262 -4.64 4.01 -2.92
C VAL A 262 -5.54 3.33 -1.90
N VAL A 263 -6.75 3.87 -1.74
CA VAL A 263 -7.75 3.32 -0.83
C VAL A 263 -8.61 2.29 -1.55
N ILE A 264 -8.64 1.08 -1.04
CA ILE A 264 -9.29 -0.08 -1.63
C ILE A 264 -10.33 -0.60 -0.63
N SER A 265 -11.53 -0.91 -1.08
CA SER A 265 -12.55 -1.52 -0.23
C SER A 265 -12.15 -2.96 0.16
N ALA A 266 -12.36 -3.30 1.42
CA ALA A 266 -12.07 -4.62 1.97
C ALA A 266 -13.26 -5.11 2.82
N PRO A 267 -14.30 -5.70 2.20
CA PRO A 267 -15.43 -6.27 2.93
C PRO A 267 -14.95 -7.36 3.90
N ASN A 268 -15.42 -7.32 5.15
CA ASN A 268 -14.96 -8.18 6.24
C ASN A 268 -16.14 -8.76 7.05
N ALA A 269 -17.09 -9.37 6.37
CA ALA A 269 -18.28 -9.94 7.03
C ALA A 269 -17.94 -11.00 8.07
N ASP A 270 -16.87 -11.77 7.83
CA ASP A 270 -16.42 -12.86 8.70
C ASP A 270 -15.46 -12.38 9.82
N LEU A 271 -15.17 -11.09 9.90
CA LEU A 271 -14.23 -10.47 10.86
C LEU A 271 -12.83 -11.11 10.86
N LYS A 272 -12.42 -11.70 9.73
CA LYS A 272 -11.06 -12.25 9.54
C LYS A 272 -10.00 -11.15 9.44
N LEU A 273 -10.33 -10.06 8.75
CA LEU A 273 -9.43 -8.92 8.59
C LEU A 273 -9.41 -8.12 9.88
N LYS A 274 -8.21 -7.97 10.45
CA LYS A 274 -7.99 -7.15 11.64
C LYS A 274 -7.24 -5.87 11.26
N PRO A 275 -7.53 -4.74 11.93
CA PRO A 275 -6.76 -3.52 11.74
C PRO A 275 -5.26 -3.74 11.99
N GLY A 276 -4.41 -3.17 11.13
CA GLY A 276 -2.96 -3.29 11.22
C GLY A 276 -2.35 -4.51 10.49
N LEU A 277 -3.16 -5.40 9.87
CA LEU A 277 -2.63 -6.45 9.02
C LEU A 277 -2.02 -5.87 7.74
N THR A 278 -0.88 -6.44 7.32
CA THR A 278 -0.27 -6.14 6.03
C THR A 278 -1.00 -6.91 4.93
N ALA A 279 -1.31 -6.22 3.84
CA ALA A 279 -1.94 -6.77 2.66
C ALA A 279 -1.01 -6.66 1.45
N ASN A 280 -0.90 -7.76 0.69
CA ASN A 280 -0.25 -7.78 -0.62
C ASN A 280 -1.34 -7.62 -1.69
N VAL A 281 -1.32 -6.48 -2.35
CA VAL A 281 -2.39 -6.00 -3.23
C VAL A 281 -2.00 -6.18 -4.70
N THR A 282 -2.96 -6.62 -5.52
CA THR A 282 -2.85 -6.68 -6.98
C THR A 282 -4.01 -5.88 -7.58
N ILE A 283 -3.71 -4.76 -8.20
CA ILE A 283 -4.67 -3.87 -8.86
C ILE A 283 -4.70 -4.22 -10.35
N TYR A 284 -5.86 -4.51 -10.91
CA TYR A 284 -6.02 -4.84 -12.34
C TYR A 284 -6.36 -3.60 -13.14
N THR A 285 -5.34 -2.96 -13.73
CA THR A 285 -5.48 -1.69 -14.45
C THR A 285 -6.05 -1.86 -15.87
N ALA A 286 -5.91 -3.03 -16.45
CA ALA A 286 -6.55 -3.33 -17.73
C ALA A 286 -6.82 -4.83 -17.86
N GLU A 287 -8.03 -5.19 -18.25
CA GLU A 287 -8.44 -6.59 -18.46
C GLU A 287 -9.12 -6.73 -19.82
N ARG A 288 -8.66 -7.73 -20.62
CA ARG A 288 -9.28 -8.12 -21.88
C ARG A 288 -9.52 -9.63 -21.84
N LYS A 289 -10.79 -10.03 -21.79
CA LYS A 289 -11.19 -11.44 -21.74
C LYS A 289 -11.44 -12.00 -23.13
N GLY A 290 -10.97 -13.24 -23.38
CA GLY A 290 -11.26 -14.00 -24.61
C GLY A 290 -10.72 -13.36 -25.89
N VAL A 291 -9.61 -12.62 -25.81
CA VAL A 291 -8.98 -12.00 -27.00
C VAL A 291 -7.95 -12.94 -27.62
N LEU A 292 -7.88 -12.95 -28.96
CA LEU A 292 -6.85 -13.72 -29.67
C LEU A 292 -5.46 -13.28 -29.22
N SER A 293 -4.63 -14.22 -28.83
CA SER A 293 -3.32 -13.96 -28.27
C SER A 293 -2.26 -14.91 -28.79
N VAL A 294 -1.02 -14.46 -28.70
CA VAL A 294 0.18 -15.29 -28.93
C VAL A 294 1.15 -15.07 -27.77
N PRO A 295 1.98 -16.08 -27.43
CA PRO A 295 3.09 -15.85 -26.50
C PRO A 295 4.00 -14.74 -27.05
N SER A 296 4.36 -13.78 -26.18
CA SER A 296 5.21 -12.63 -26.56
C SER A 296 6.57 -13.05 -27.14
N LYS A 297 7.02 -14.28 -26.86
CA LYS A 297 8.20 -14.90 -27.47
C LYS A 297 8.06 -15.04 -29.00
N ALA A 298 6.84 -15.30 -29.53
CA ALA A 298 6.60 -15.43 -30.97
C ALA A 298 6.85 -14.13 -31.75
N LEU A 299 6.61 -12.97 -31.12
CA LEU A 299 6.85 -11.65 -31.69
C LEU A 299 8.33 -11.24 -31.67
N ARG A 300 9.12 -11.83 -30.77
CA ARG A 300 10.57 -11.59 -30.66
C ARG A 300 11.39 -12.55 -31.51
N PHE A 301 10.78 -13.66 -31.96
CA PHE A 301 11.46 -14.65 -32.79
C PHE A 301 11.79 -14.07 -34.14
N THR A 302 13.06 -14.23 -34.59
CA THR A 302 13.54 -13.85 -35.92
C THR A 302 14.40 -14.98 -36.45
N PRO A 303 13.98 -15.68 -37.54
CA PRO A 303 14.75 -16.77 -38.14
C PRO A 303 16.03 -16.22 -38.79
N GLN A 304 17.18 -16.85 -38.53
CA GLN A 304 18.46 -16.57 -39.18
C GLN A 304 18.79 -17.72 -40.13
N LYS A 305 19.43 -17.45 -41.25
CA LYS A 305 19.78 -18.46 -42.25
C LYS A 305 20.64 -19.59 -41.68
N GLU A 306 21.49 -19.26 -40.72
CA GLU A 306 22.40 -20.20 -40.07
C GLU A 306 21.65 -21.18 -39.14
N THR A 307 20.54 -20.72 -38.54
CA THR A 307 19.79 -21.50 -37.55
C THR A 307 18.58 -22.23 -38.11
N VAL A 308 18.16 -21.91 -39.36
CA VAL A 308 16.95 -22.48 -39.98
C VAL A 308 17.30 -23.61 -40.98
N GLY A 309 18.60 -23.83 -41.22
CA GLY A 309 19.08 -24.89 -42.08
C GLY A 309 18.65 -24.73 -43.54
N LYS A 310 18.04 -25.78 -44.12
CA LYS A 310 17.63 -25.81 -45.56
C LYS A 310 16.27 -25.15 -45.83
N MET A 311 15.56 -24.60 -44.81
CA MET A 311 14.25 -24.00 -45.02
C MET A 311 14.36 -22.62 -45.67
N LYS A 312 13.39 -22.29 -46.50
CA LYS A 312 13.31 -20.98 -47.15
C LYS A 312 12.64 -19.97 -46.23
N ILE A 313 13.30 -18.82 -45.99
CA ILE A 313 12.71 -17.72 -45.23
C ILE A 313 11.96 -16.80 -46.21
N VAL A 314 10.66 -16.62 -45.99
CA VAL A 314 9.79 -15.69 -46.73
C VAL A 314 9.41 -14.57 -45.77
N ASP A 315 10.07 -13.42 -45.91
CA ASP A 315 9.82 -12.26 -45.04
C ASP A 315 8.84 -11.27 -45.71
N VAL A 316 8.09 -10.53 -44.87
CA VAL A 316 7.20 -9.45 -45.30
C VAL A 316 7.89 -8.10 -45.07
N ALA A 317 8.12 -7.36 -46.17
CA ALA A 317 8.75 -6.05 -46.12
C ALA A 317 7.89 -5.05 -45.30
N ASN A 318 8.55 -4.17 -44.52
CA ASN A 318 7.94 -3.06 -43.79
C ASN A 318 6.90 -3.46 -42.72
N ALA A 319 6.96 -4.67 -42.18
CA ALA A 319 6.14 -5.07 -41.03
C ALA A 319 6.85 -4.72 -39.70
N LYS A 320 6.29 -3.81 -38.92
CA LYS A 320 6.81 -3.44 -37.56
C LYS A 320 6.69 -4.64 -36.60
N ASN A 321 5.55 -5.33 -36.65
CA ASN A 321 5.28 -6.53 -35.83
C ASN A 321 4.95 -7.69 -36.79
N LYS A 322 5.59 -8.83 -36.58
CA LYS A 322 5.39 -10.03 -37.37
C LYS A 322 5.52 -11.28 -36.52
N VAL A 323 4.82 -12.32 -36.92
CA VAL A 323 4.95 -13.67 -36.37
C VAL A 323 5.30 -14.62 -37.51
N TRP A 324 5.92 -15.74 -37.17
CA TRP A 324 6.43 -16.69 -38.15
C TRP A 324 5.64 -17.99 -38.05
N THR A 325 5.25 -18.52 -39.22
CA THR A 325 4.60 -19.82 -39.33
C THR A 325 5.45 -20.76 -40.15
N ILE A 326 5.23 -22.08 -40.01
CA ILE A 326 5.90 -23.10 -40.80
C ILE A 326 4.92 -23.59 -41.85
N GLU A 327 5.24 -23.37 -43.14
CA GLU A 327 4.46 -23.83 -44.28
C GLU A 327 5.31 -24.75 -45.13
N GLY A 328 5.14 -26.07 -44.96
CA GLY A 328 5.95 -27.08 -45.66
C GLY A 328 7.44 -26.93 -45.33
N ASN A 329 8.24 -26.55 -46.34
CA ASN A 329 9.69 -26.33 -46.18
C ASN A 329 10.09 -24.85 -46.15
N SER A 330 9.15 -23.98 -45.73
CA SER A 330 9.37 -22.53 -45.63
C SER A 330 8.90 -21.99 -44.30
N ILE A 331 9.62 -20.99 -43.79
CA ILE A 331 9.18 -20.16 -42.66
C ILE A 331 8.66 -18.86 -43.25
N VAL A 332 7.38 -18.57 -43.02
CA VAL A 332 6.66 -17.45 -43.61
C VAL A 332 6.33 -16.42 -42.53
N ALA A 333 6.69 -15.17 -42.80
CA ALA A 333 6.33 -14.06 -41.93
C ALA A 333 4.90 -13.59 -42.20
N HIS A 334 4.12 -13.38 -41.17
CA HIS A 334 2.81 -12.73 -41.22
C HIS A 334 2.85 -11.41 -40.48
N LYS A 335 2.46 -10.34 -41.15
CA LYS A 335 2.28 -9.02 -40.51
C LYS A 335 1.08 -9.08 -39.56
N VAL A 336 1.27 -8.71 -38.29
CA VAL A 336 0.21 -8.71 -37.30
C VAL A 336 0.05 -7.32 -36.68
N ASN A 337 -1.20 -7.00 -36.34
CA ASN A 337 -1.52 -5.84 -35.48
C ASN A 337 -1.63 -6.32 -34.06
N ILE A 338 -0.78 -5.80 -33.20
CA ILE A 338 -0.76 -6.14 -31.78
C ILE A 338 -1.59 -5.16 -30.98
N GLY A 339 -2.17 -5.62 -29.89
CA GLY A 339 -2.87 -4.83 -28.88
C GLY A 339 -2.14 -4.86 -27.54
N MET A 340 -2.89 -5.13 -26.49
CA MET A 340 -2.41 -5.21 -25.12
C MET A 340 -1.48 -6.41 -24.90
N THR A 341 -0.52 -6.28 -23.99
CA THR A 341 0.39 -7.37 -23.59
C THR A 341 0.49 -7.42 -22.06
N ASP A 342 0.56 -8.63 -21.51
CA ASP A 342 0.84 -8.89 -20.10
C ASP A 342 2.29 -9.35 -19.86
N GLY A 343 3.16 -9.19 -20.87
CA GLY A 343 4.55 -9.66 -20.84
C GLY A 343 4.69 -11.13 -21.25
N THR A 344 3.77 -12.01 -20.93
CA THR A 344 3.73 -13.43 -21.32
C THR A 344 3.02 -13.62 -22.66
N ASN A 345 1.83 -13.05 -22.80
CA ASN A 345 0.99 -13.08 -23.99
C ASN A 345 0.79 -11.67 -24.55
N THR A 346 0.60 -11.60 -25.87
CA THR A 346 0.28 -10.35 -26.55
C THR A 346 -0.98 -10.55 -27.40
N GLN A 347 -1.93 -9.62 -27.25
CA GLN A 347 -3.14 -9.60 -28.06
C GLN A 347 -2.82 -9.39 -29.52
N ILE A 348 -3.47 -10.17 -30.37
CA ILE A 348 -3.49 -9.96 -31.80
C ILE A 348 -4.85 -9.41 -32.21
N VAL A 349 -4.84 -8.18 -32.75
CA VAL A 349 -6.06 -7.50 -33.21
C VAL A 349 -6.40 -7.94 -34.66
N GLY A 350 -5.39 -8.38 -35.44
CA GLY A 350 -5.59 -8.85 -36.77
C GLY A 350 -4.27 -9.25 -37.46
N GLY A 351 -4.38 -9.95 -38.59
CA GLY A 351 -3.23 -10.39 -39.42
C GLY A 351 -2.97 -11.89 -39.38
N ILE A 352 -3.60 -12.63 -38.45
CA ILE A 352 -3.50 -14.09 -38.37
C ILE A 352 -4.80 -14.69 -37.81
N ALA A 353 -5.14 -15.90 -38.24
CA ALA A 353 -6.34 -16.60 -37.83
C ALA A 353 -6.13 -17.41 -36.53
N GLU A 354 -7.22 -17.62 -35.78
CA GLU A 354 -7.24 -18.53 -34.65
C GLU A 354 -6.80 -19.95 -35.05
N GLY A 355 -6.11 -20.65 -34.15
CA GLY A 355 -5.61 -22.00 -34.36
C GLY A 355 -4.32 -22.08 -35.21
N THR A 356 -3.86 -20.97 -35.80
CA THR A 356 -2.60 -20.96 -36.58
C THR A 356 -1.41 -21.18 -35.62
N LYS A 357 -0.50 -22.09 -36.00
CA LYS A 357 0.71 -22.35 -35.19
C LYS A 357 1.82 -21.37 -35.56
N VAL A 358 2.20 -20.55 -34.56
CA VAL A 358 3.30 -19.59 -34.68
C VAL A 358 4.57 -20.11 -34.00
N VAL A 359 5.72 -19.80 -34.54
CA VAL A 359 7.02 -20.22 -34.01
C VAL A 359 7.37 -19.33 -32.79
N THR A 360 7.70 -19.97 -31.68
CA THR A 360 8.08 -19.29 -30.43
C THR A 360 9.55 -19.45 -30.09
N GLY A 361 10.21 -20.47 -30.67
CA GLY A 361 11.61 -20.76 -30.40
C GLY A 361 12.18 -21.84 -31.31
N LEU A 362 13.47 -22.09 -31.14
CA LEU A 362 14.23 -23.14 -31.82
C LEU A 362 14.87 -24.06 -30.79
N ASN A 363 14.72 -25.36 -30.96
CA ASN A 363 15.48 -26.37 -30.23
C ASN A 363 16.41 -27.08 -31.23
N VAL A 364 17.72 -26.91 -31.05
CA VAL A 364 18.74 -27.64 -31.81
C VAL A 364 19.14 -28.88 -31.00
N THR A 365 18.64 -30.04 -31.41
CA THR A 365 19.00 -31.31 -30.79
C THR A 365 20.15 -31.92 -31.59
N GLY A 366 21.39 -31.81 -31.09
CA GLY A 366 22.54 -32.42 -31.78
C GLY A 366 23.93 -31.85 -31.50
N GLY A 367 24.07 -30.86 -30.65
CA GLY A 367 25.35 -30.34 -30.20
C GLY A 367 25.67 -30.79 -28.79
N GLU A 368 26.70 -31.62 -28.64
CA GLU A 368 27.46 -31.96 -27.43
C GLU A 368 26.67 -31.97 -26.10
N GLU A 369 26.20 -33.16 -25.74
CA GLU A 369 26.04 -33.56 -24.36
C GLU A 369 27.42 -33.58 -23.69
N ASP A 370 27.48 -33.04 -22.50
CA ASP A 370 28.52 -33.26 -21.49
C ASP A 370 29.94 -32.76 -21.76
N MET A 371 30.16 -31.48 -21.64
CA MET A 371 31.27 -31.04 -20.79
C MET A 371 30.73 -30.60 -19.45
N PRO A 372 31.16 -31.19 -18.31
CA PRO A 372 30.92 -30.60 -17.01
C PRO A 372 31.59 -29.23 -17.03
N MET A 373 30.80 -28.18 -16.88
CA MET A 373 31.32 -26.84 -16.59
C MET A 373 32.10 -26.98 -15.27
N GLU A 374 33.41 -27.20 -15.36
CA GLU A 374 34.32 -26.88 -14.27
C GLU A 374 34.08 -25.41 -13.97
N ALA A 375 33.47 -25.18 -12.82
CA ALA A 375 33.28 -23.86 -12.26
C ALA A 375 34.64 -23.15 -12.21
N GLN A 376 34.92 -22.35 -13.22
CA GLN A 376 35.88 -21.26 -13.06
C GLN A 376 35.26 -20.27 -12.10
N GLY A 377 35.44 -20.58 -10.78
CA GLY A 377 35.15 -19.65 -9.74
C GLY A 377 35.96 -18.39 -9.95
N GLU A 378 35.28 -17.33 -10.31
CA GLU A 378 35.81 -15.97 -10.15
C GLU A 378 36.27 -15.83 -8.69
N LYS A 379 37.59 -15.72 -8.50
CA LYS A 379 38.19 -15.48 -7.19
C LYS A 379 37.70 -14.11 -6.74
N SER A 380 36.74 -14.12 -5.83
CA SER A 380 36.34 -12.93 -5.08
C SER A 380 37.59 -12.29 -4.46
N PRO A 381 37.85 -10.99 -4.61
CA PRO A 381 38.98 -10.28 -4.01
C PRO A 381 39.03 -10.31 -2.47
N PHE A 382 37.97 -10.84 -1.83
CA PHE A 382 37.80 -10.88 -0.38
C PHE A 382 37.76 -12.30 0.22
N ALA A 383 38.15 -13.34 -0.54
CA ALA A 383 38.22 -14.68 0.02
C ALA A 383 39.49 -14.85 0.84
N PRO A 384 39.43 -15.30 2.12
CA PRO A 384 40.62 -15.57 2.94
C PRO A 384 41.39 -16.76 2.37
N GLY A 385 42.69 -16.58 2.15
CA GLY A 385 43.59 -17.58 1.64
C GLY A 385 43.75 -18.79 2.59
N PRO A 386 44.08 -19.99 2.07
CA PRO A 386 44.27 -21.19 2.88
C PRO A 386 45.49 -21.05 3.83
N PRO A 387 45.41 -21.61 5.05
CA PRO A 387 46.48 -21.49 6.04
C PRO A 387 47.76 -22.15 5.57
N GLY A 388 48.90 -21.40 5.63
CA GLY A 388 50.20 -21.82 5.22
C GLY A 388 50.74 -22.97 6.08
N LYS A 389 51.24 -24.05 5.44
CA LYS A 389 51.92 -25.17 6.10
C LYS A 389 53.29 -24.66 6.67
N ASN A 390 53.36 -24.54 7.98
CA ASN A 390 54.60 -24.35 8.70
C ASN A 390 55.53 -25.57 8.50
N LYS A 391 56.64 -25.37 7.76
CA LYS A 391 57.77 -26.30 7.80
C LYS A 391 58.63 -25.92 9.01
N ARG A 392 58.65 -26.81 10.01
CA ARG A 392 59.68 -26.79 11.07
C ARG A 392 61.05 -27.15 10.48
N LYS A 393 62.01 -26.33 10.73
CA LYS A 393 63.40 -26.67 10.98
C LYS A 393 63.74 -26.32 12.41
#